data_111ac914f1d167c0c350a01654d5ef60
#
_entry.id   111ac914f1d167c0c350a01654d5ef60
#
_cell.length_a   1.000
_cell.length_b   1.000
_cell.length_c   1.000
_cell.angle_alpha   90.00
_cell.angle_beta   90.00
_cell.angle_gamma   90.00
#
_symmetry.space_group_name_H-M   'P 1'
#
loop_
_entity.id
_entity.type
_entity.pdbx_description
1 polymer ?
#
loop_
_entity_poly.entity_id
_entity_poly.type
_entity_poly.pdbx_seq_one_letter_code
_entity_poly.pdbx_strand_id
1 'polypeptide(L)'
;MSFEKLAEIIFPNVEHDREYYIAKYPKRNLKEGARVTRYAPSPTGFQHIGGVFAALINERLASQSEGVFYLRIEDTDQKREVEGAIEDTITTMHNFGMDFSEGMTGQETSKGEYGPYRQSERAEIYRTFAKDLLLKGLAYPDFCTPEELAALREEQIANKITPGYYGEYAKYRNITEEEAIERINNGESYILRLKSPGNIENRVEFHDLIKG
;
A
#
# COMPACT_ATOMS: atom_id res chain seq x y z
N MET A 1 23.43 -2.12 4.34
CA MET A 1 23.59 -3.57 4.18
C MET A 1 22.63 -3.99 3.09
N SER A 2 23.07 -4.79 2.16
CA SER A 2 22.22 -5.40 1.12
C SER A 2 21.83 -6.80 1.61
N PHE A 3 20.63 -7.25 1.30
CA PHE A 3 20.09 -8.56 1.66
C PHE A 3 19.95 -9.44 0.41
N GLU A 4 21.04 -9.72 -0.31
CA GLU A 4 21.00 -10.42 -1.59
C GLU A 4 20.54 -11.87 -1.48
N LYS A 5 21.15 -12.66 -0.60
CA LYS A 5 20.77 -14.06 -0.36
C LYS A 5 19.36 -14.16 0.25
N LEU A 6 19.08 -13.29 1.19
CA LEU A 6 17.78 -13.24 1.85
C LEU A 6 16.66 -12.89 0.86
N ALA A 7 16.89 -11.94 -0.05
CA ALA A 7 15.92 -11.56 -1.08
C ALA A 7 15.56 -12.74 -2.01
N GLU A 8 16.53 -13.59 -2.35
CA GLU A 8 16.28 -14.80 -3.13
C GLU A 8 15.52 -15.88 -2.34
N ILE A 9 15.76 -15.99 -1.03
CA ILE A 9 15.04 -16.93 -0.17
C ILE A 9 13.58 -16.50 0.00
N ILE A 10 13.33 -15.21 0.24
CA ILE A 10 11.98 -14.69 0.46
C ILE A 10 11.19 -14.61 -0.84
N PHE A 11 11.84 -14.25 -1.94
CA PHE A 11 11.21 -14.02 -3.25
C PHE A 11 11.89 -14.83 -4.37
N PRO A 12 11.84 -16.19 -4.31
CA PRO A 12 12.60 -17.03 -5.24
C PRO A 12 12.11 -16.97 -6.69
N ASN A 13 10.85 -16.59 -6.93
CA ASN A 13 10.20 -16.69 -8.25
C ASN A 13 9.68 -15.33 -8.72
N VAL A 14 10.44 -14.27 -8.51
CA VAL A 14 10.10 -12.95 -9.08
C VAL A 14 10.66 -12.89 -10.49
N GLU A 15 9.77 -12.88 -11.51
CA GLU A 15 10.14 -12.94 -12.91
C GLU A 15 10.68 -11.61 -13.47
N HIS A 16 10.19 -10.50 -12.91
CA HIS A 16 10.47 -9.16 -13.42
C HIS A 16 11.13 -8.30 -12.34
N ASP A 17 12.01 -7.41 -12.79
CA ASP A 17 12.61 -6.39 -11.93
C ASP A 17 11.73 -5.11 -11.83
N ARG A 18 12.21 -4.17 -11.06
CA ARG A 18 11.55 -2.86 -10.87
C ARG A 18 11.49 -2.09 -12.20
N GLU A 19 12.54 -2.14 -13.00
CA GLU A 19 12.69 -1.43 -14.27
C GLU A 19 11.66 -1.90 -15.29
N TYR A 20 11.37 -3.21 -15.33
CA TYR A 20 10.28 -3.75 -16.14
C TYR A 20 8.93 -3.07 -15.82
N TYR A 21 8.56 -2.95 -14.53
CA TYR A 21 7.29 -2.33 -14.16
C TYR A 21 7.27 -0.82 -14.38
N ILE A 22 8.40 -0.14 -14.24
CA ILE A 22 8.52 1.28 -14.60
C ILE A 22 8.31 1.48 -16.11
N ALA A 23 8.84 0.60 -16.93
CA ALA A 23 8.64 0.63 -18.37
C ALA A 23 7.20 0.24 -18.77
N LYS A 24 6.61 -0.77 -18.10
CA LYS A 24 5.24 -1.22 -18.34
C LYS A 24 4.21 -0.16 -17.97
N TYR A 25 4.46 0.63 -16.94
CA TYR A 25 3.57 1.70 -16.47
C TYR A 25 4.28 3.06 -16.59
N PRO A 26 4.47 3.56 -17.79
CA PRO A 26 5.16 4.82 -18.03
C PRO A 26 4.38 6.00 -17.43
N LYS A 27 5.07 7.12 -17.25
CA LYS A 27 4.41 8.36 -16.86
C LYS A 27 3.31 8.70 -17.87
N ARG A 28 2.11 8.99 -17.37
CA ARG A 28 0.96 9.35 -18.21
C ARG A 28 1.26 10.62 -19.01
N ASN A 29 0.82 10.63 -20.27
CA ASN A 29 0.86 11.83 -21.11
C ASN A 29 -0.36 12.71 -20.81
N LEU A 30 -0.28 13.48 -19.75
CA LEU A 30 -1.33 14.38 -19.30
C LEU A 30 -0.85 15.83 -19.37
N LYS A 31 -1.80 16.76 -19.43
CA LYS A 31 -1.55 18.19 -19.33
C LYS A 31 -0.76 18.53 -18.05
N GLU A 32 0.07 19.55 -18.10
CA GLU A 32 0.75 20.04 -16.92
C GLU A 32 -0.27 20.46 -15.84
N GLY A 33 -0.03 20.02 -14.61
CA GLY A 33 -0.96 20.23 -13.49
C GLY A 33 -2.14 19.28 -13.42
N ALA A 34 -2.34 18.39 -14.43
CA ALA A 34 -3.38 17.38 -14.39
C ALA A 34 -3.16 16.38 -13.24
N ARG A 35 -4.22 16.07 -12.51
CA ARG A 35 -4.18 15.24 -11.32
C ARG A 35 -4.69 13.84 -11.61
N VAL A 36 -3.98 12.84 -11.11
CA VAL A 36 -4.41 11.45 -11.12
C VAL A 36 -4.87 11.11 -9.73
N THR A 37 -6.15 10.88 -9.56
CA THR A 37 -6.77 10.58 -8.27
C THR A 37 -7.40 9.20 -8.26
N ARG A 38 -7.52 8.61 -7.09
CA ARG A 38 -7.98 7.25 -6.90
C ARG A 38 -9.08 7.18 -5.86
N TYR A 39 -10.17 6.51 -6.20
CA TYR A 39 -11.05 5.93 -5.19
C TYR A 39 -10.65 4.47 -4.97
N ALA A 40 -10.44 4.08 -3.72
CA ALA A 40 -9.86 2.78 -3.37
C ALA A 40 -10.60 2.12 -2.21
N PRO A 41 -11.88 1.73 -2.40
CA PRO A 41 -12.65 1.08 -1.36
C PRO A 41 -12.22 -0.38 -1.18
N SER A 42 -12.36 -0.88 0.05
CA SER A 42 -12.40 -2.31 0.30
C SER A 42 -13.83 -2.81 0.11
N PRO A 43 -14.06 -3.96 -0.56
CA PRO A 43 -15.40 -4.47 -0.84
C PRO A 43 -16.00 -5.20 0.38
N THR A 44 -15.89 -4.59 1.58
CA THR A 44 -16.33 -5.16 2.85
C THR A 44 -17.71 -4.69 3.30
N GLY A 45 -18.46 -4.05 2.41
CA GLY A 45 -19.80 -3.53 2.63
C GLY A 45 -20.25 -2.62 1.52
N PHE A 46 -21.52 -2.21 1.57
CA PHE A 46 -22.09 -1.26 0.60
C PHE A 46 -21.68 0.18 0.87
N GLN A 47 -21.80 1.03 -0.15
CA GLN A 47 -21.35 2.41 -0.06
C GLN A 47 -22.20 3.22 0.92
N HIS A 48 -21.57 4.13 1.63
CA HIS A 48 -22.21 5.10 2.51
C HIS A 48 -21.76 6.51 2.15
N ILE A 49 -22.47 7.51 2.65
CA ILE A 49 -22.25 8.92 2.28
C ILE A 49 -20.80 9.40 2.48
N GLY A 50 -20.08 8.88 3.46
CA GLY A 50 -18.66 9.20 3.67
C GLY A 50 -17.78 8.73 2.52
N GLY A 51 -18.04 7.53 1.98
CA GLY A 51 -17.35 7.01 0.79
C GLY A 51 -17.66 7.84 -0.46
N VAL A 52 -18.93 8.18 -0.66
CA VAL A 52 -19.38 9.05 -1.77
C VAL A 52 -18.71 10.42 -1.67
N PHE A 53 -18.63 11.02 -0.49
CA PHE A 53 -17.97 12.32 -0.29
C PHE A 53 -16.47 12.25 -0.62
N ALA A 54 -15.77 11.21 -0.16
CA ALA A 54 -14.36 11.01 -0.47
C ALA A 54 -14.14 10.84 -1.99
N ALA A 55 -14.99 10.06 -2.65
CA ALA A 55 -14.96 9.87 -4.11
C ALA A 55 -15.21 11.19 -4.85
N LEU A 56 -16.18 12.01 -4.39
CA LEU A 56 -16.50 13.31 -5.00
C LEU A 56 -15.30 14.26 -4.98
N ILE A 57 -14.58 14.36 -3.87
CA ILE A 57 -13.36 15.21 -3.79
C ILE A 57 -12.33 14.73 -4.81
N ASN A 58 -12.09 13.43 -4.90
CA ASN A 58 -11.13 12.85 -5.83
C ASN A 58 -11.54 13.08 -7.29
N GLU A 59 -12.82 12.88 -7.61
CA GLU A 59 -13.36 13.13 -8.93
C GLU A 59 -13.22 14.60 -9.33
N ARG A 60 -13.59 15.55 -8.45
CA ARG A 60 -13.49 16.99 -8.73
C ARG A 60 -12.05 17.46 -8.95
N LEU A 61 -11.10 16.94 -8.15
CA LEU A 61 -9.68 17.24 -8.34
C LEU A 61 -9.16 16.74 -9.71
N ALA A 62 -9.60 15.58 -10.15
CA ALA A 62 -9.23 15.05 -11.46
C ALA A 62 -9.91 15.82 -12.59
N SER A 63 -11.24 15.94 -12.55
CA SER A 63 -12.03 16.56 -13.63
C SER A 63 -11.66 18.02 -13.84
N GLN A 64 -11.50 18.81 -12.78
CA GLN A 64 -11.11 20.22 -12.87
C GLN A 64 -9.69 20.43 -13.40
N SER A 65 -8.83 19.43 -13.32
CA SER A 65 -7.45 19.49 -13.84
C SER A 65 -7.26 18.76 -15.17
N GLU A 66 -8.34 18.29 -15.81
CA GLU A 66 -8.29 17.45 -17.01
C GLU A 66 -7.41 16.18 -16.78
N GLY A 67 -7.51 15.63 -15.60
CA GLY A 67 -6.73 14.48 -15.14
C GLY A 67 -7.49 13.15 -15.23
N VAL A 68 -7.12 12.20 -14.38
CA VAL A 68 -7.68 10.84 -14.38
C VAL A 68 -8.26 10.53 -13.01
N PHE A 69 -9.52 10.11 -12.97
CA PHE A 69 -10.15 9.54 -11.78
C PHE A 69 -10.36 8.04 -12.01
N TYR A 70 -9.74 7.20 -11.14
CA TYR A 70 -9.82 5.75 -11.32
C TYR A 70 -10.25 4.99 -10.08
N LEU A 71 -10.89 3.82 -10.31
CA LEU A 71 -11.32 2.89 -9.28
C LEU A 71 -10.34 1.73 -9.16
N ARG A 72 -9.78 1.52 -7.96
CA ARG A 72 -9.05 0.30 -7.62
C ARG A 72 -9.64 -0.34 -6.37
N ILE A 73 -10.11 -1.56 -6.50
CA ILE A 73 -10.64 -2.32 -5.38
C ILE A 73 -9.50 -2.86 -4.51
N GLU A 74 -9.57 -2.60 -3.21
CA GLU A 74 -8.59 -3.07 -2.24
C GLU A 74 -9.17 -4.27 -1.45
N ASP A 75 -9.15 -5.44 -2.10
CA ASP A 75 -9.78 -6.70 -1.71
C ASP A 75 -8.86 -7.64 -0.91
N THR A 76 -7.88 -7.11 -0.19
CA THR A 76 -6.94 -7.93 0.60
C THR A 76 -7.60 -8.60 1.81
N ASP A 77 -8.73 -8.09 2.29
CA ASP A 77 -9.53 -8.68 3.35
C ASP A 77 -10.66 -9.56 2.79
N GLN A 78 -10.25 -10.66 2.17
CA GLN A 78 -11.18 -11.62 1.54
C GLN A 78 -12.20 -12.22 2.51
N LYS A 79 -11.90 -12.25 3.82
CA LYS A 79 -12.83 -12.80 4.83
C LYS A 79 -14.07 -11.93 5.05
N ARG A 80 -13.96 -10.63 4.76
CA ARG A 80 -15.03 -9.65 4.93
C ARG A 80 -15.59 -9.15 3.59
N GLU A 81 -15.18 -9.74 2.48
CA GLU A 81 -15.73 -9.40 1.16
C GLU A 81 -17.23 -9.67 1.11
N VAL A 82 -17.99 -8.69 0.63
CA VAL A 82 -19.45 -8.77 0.46
C VAL A 82 -19.76 -8.87 -1.01
N GLU A 83 -20.54 -9.91 -1.38
CA GLU A 83 -21.00 -10.10 -2.75
C GLU A 83 -21.80 -8.88 -3.23
N GLY A 84 -21.49 -8.41 -4.44
CA GLY A 84 -22.14 -7.23 -5.04
C GLY A 84 -21.59 -5.89 -4.57
N ALA A 85 -20.64 -5.83 -3.63
CA ALA A 85 -20.09 -4.54 -3.12
C ALA A 85 -19.34 -3.75 -4.19
N ILE A 86 -18.73 -4.42 -5.17
CA ILE A 86 -18.02 -3.75 -6.28
C ILE A 86 -19.01 -3.10 -7.24
N GLU A 87 -20.06 -3.82 -7.64
CA GLU A 87 -21.14 -3.32 -8.47
C GLU A 87 -21.90 -2.19 -7.78
N ASP A 88 -22.16 -2.32 -6.47
CA ASP A 88 -22.77 -1.26 -5.67
C ASP A 88 -21.90 0.01 -5.69
N THR A 89 -20.60 -0.15 -5.52
CA THR A 89 -19.65 0.98 -5.60
C THR A 89 -19.75 1.69 -6.95
N ILE A 90 -19.69 0.96 -8.06
CA ILE A 90 -19.72 1.53 -9.40
C ILE A 90 -21.07 2.22 -9.65
N THR A 91 -22.17 1.55 -9.35
CA THR A 91 -23.53 2.05 -9.55
C THR A 91 -23.80 3.26 -8.68
N THR A 92 -23.41 3.22 -7.42
CA THR A 92 -23.58 4.34 -6.49
C THR A 92 -22.82 5.58 -6.99
N MET A 93 -21.54 5.43 -7.38
CA MET A 93 -20.78 6.57 -7.88
C MET A 93 -21.39 7.15 -9.17
N HIS A 94 -21.82 6.29 -10.09
CA HIS A 94 -22.51 6.71 -11.30
C HIS A 94 -23.80 7.50 -10.99
N ASN A 95 -24.62 7.04 -10.07
CA ASN A 95 -25.86 7.70 -9.66
C ASN A 95 -25.62 9.08 -9.02
N PHE A 96 -24.44 9.32 -8.46
CA PHE A 96 -24.01 10.64 -7.98
C PHE A 96 -23.25 11.47 -9.04
N GLY A 97 -23.27 11.03 -10.30
CA GLY A 97 -22.63 11.74 -11.44
C GLY A 97 -21.10 11.65 -11.42
N MET A 98 -20.56 10.60 -10.85
CA MET A 98 -19.11 10.33 -10.79
C MET A 98 -18.78 9.06 -11.57
N ASP A 99 -18.23 9.25 -12.78
CA ASP A 99 -17.79 8.15 -13.63
C ASP A 99 -16.27 7.99 -13.56
N PHE A 100 -15.82 6.76 -13.40
CA PHE A 100 -14.40 6.47 -13.45
C PHE A 100 -13.89 6.46 -14.89
N SER A 101 -12.81 7.20 -15.16
CA SER A 101 -12.17 7.19 -16.47
C SER A 101 -11.39 5.90 -16.74
N GLU A 102 -10.88 5.25 -15.70
CA GLU A 102 -10.28 3.91 -15.75
C GLU A 102 -10.47 3.17 -14.41
N GLY A 103 -10.14 1.89 -14.36
CA GLY A 103 -10.31 1.07 -13.17
C GLY A 103 -11.29 -0.06 -13.36
N MET A 104 -11.80 -0.60 -12.25
CA MET A 104 -12.84 -1.65 -12.27
C MET A 104 -14.12 -1.11 -12.90
N THR A 105 -14.73 -1.92 -13.75
CA THR A 105 -16.02 -1.63 -14.44
C THR A 105 -17.12 -2.63 -14.09
N GLY A 106 -16.79 -3.65 -13.32
CA GLY A 106 -17.66 -4.71 -12.81
C GLY A 106 -16.84 -5.66 -11.94
N GLN A 107 -17.42 -6.75 -11.51
CA GLN A 107 -16.78 -7.73 -10.62
C GLN A 107 -15.46 -8.27 -11.20
N GLU A 108 -15.45 -8.62 -12.48
CA GLU A 108 -14.31 -9.26 -13.16
C GLU A 108 -13.79 -8.41 -14.34
N THR A 109 -14.29 -7.20 -14.51
CA THR A 109 -13.95 -6.38 -15.68
C THR A 109 -13.32 -5.07 -15.27
N SER A 110 -12.38 -4.60 -16.09
CA SER A 110 -11.71 -3.32 -15.90
C SER A 110 -11.38 -2.65 -17.23
N LYS A 111 -11.10 -1.35 -17.19
CA LYS A 111 -10.63 -0.56 -18.33
C LYS A 111 -9.42 0.28 -17.96
N GLY A 112 -8.54 0.54 -18.94
CA GLY A 112 -7.32 1.34 -18.76
C GLY A 112 -6.04 0.51 -18.80
N GLU A 113 -4.90 1.20 -18.88
CA GLU A 113 -3.59 0.58 -19.15
C GLU A 113 -2.71 0.42 -17.90
N TYR A 114 -3.17 0.91 -16.73
CA TYR A 114 -2.40 0.89 -15.47
C TYR A 114 -2.90 -0.16 -14.48
N GLY A 115 -3.61 -1.19 -14.99
CA GLY A 115 -4.06 -2.34 -14.20
C GLY A 115 -2.91 -3.22 -13.70
N PRO A 116 -3.25 -4.30 -12.98
CA PRO A 116 -4.59 -4.68 -12.53
C PRO A 116 -5.21 -3.64 -11.57
N TYR A 117 -6.53 -3.55 -11.59
CA TYR A 117 -7.26 -2.61 -10.73
C TYR A 117 -7.95 -3.30 -9.53
N ARG A 118 -7.61 -4.55 -9.29
CA ARG A 118 -7.91 -5.31 -8.08
C ARG A 118 -6.60 -5.54 -7.34
N GLN A 119 -6.55 -5.24 -6.04
CA GLN A 119 -5.30 -5.27 -5.28
C GLN A 119 -4.72 -6.68 -5.19
N SER A 120 -5.56 -7.71 -5.00
CA SER A 120 -5.13 -9.12 -4.95
C SER A 120 -4.39 -9.58 -6.22
N GLU A 121 -4.73 -9.03 -7.38
CA GLU A 121 -4.09 -9.33 -8.67
C GLU A 121 -2.72 -8.66 -8.84
N ARG A 122 -2.30 -7.80 -7.92
CA ARG A 122 -1.04 -7.04 -7.96
C ARG A 122 0.11 -7.71 -7.18
N ALA A 123 -0.10 -8.94 -6.72
CA ALA A 123 0.87 -9.63 -5.86
C ALA A 123 2.29 -9.66 -6.46
N GLU A 124 2.44 -9.95 -7.76
CA GLU A 124 3.75 -9.98 -8.41
C GLU A 124 4.43 -8.60 -8.46
N ILE A 125 3.66 -7.55 -8.70
CA ILE A 125 4.17 -6.17 -8.63
C ILE A 125 4.71 -5.89 -7.22
N TYR A 126 3.94 -6.21 -6.20
CA TYR A 126 4.34 -5.99 -4.80
C TYR A 126 5.57 -6.81 -4.42
N ARG A 127 5.64 -8.07 -4.84
CA ARG A 127 6.80 -8.95 -4.61
C ARG A 127 8.07 -8.37 -5.23
N THR A 128 7.99 -7.89 -6.47
CA THR A 128 9.11 -7.24 -7.16
C THR A 128 9.63 -6.03 -6.38
N PHE A 129 8.74 -5.12 -5.99
CA PHE A 129 9.16 -3.93 -5.27
C PHE A 129 9.60 -4.22 -3.83
N ALA A 130 9.03 -5.23 -3.17
CA ALA A 130 9.47 -5.68 -1.85
C ALA A 130 10.89 -6.29 -1.92
N LYS A 131 11.17 -7.09 -2.96
CA LYS A 131 12.52 -7.62 -3.25
C LYS A 131 13.53 -6.48 -3.48
N ASP A 132 13.18 -5.50 -4.30
CA ASP A 132 14.02 -4.32 -4.56
C ASP A 132 14.33 -3.54 -3.27
N LEU A 133 13.34 -3.37 -2.37
CA LEU A 133 13.56 -2.72 -1.08
C LEU A 133 14.51 -3.51 -0.17
N LEU A 134 14.44 -4.84 -0.15
CA LEU A 134 15.40 -5.68 0.57
C LEU A 134 16.81 -5.52 0.01
N LEU A 135 16.95 -5.61 -1.32
CA LEU A 135 18.25 -5.45 -2.00
C LEU A 135 18.89 -4.08 -1.70
N LYS A 136 18.09 -3.05 -1.53
CA LYS A 136 18.53 -1.69 -1.17
C LYS A 136 18.74 -1.47 0.34
N GLY A 137 18.43 -2.46 1.18
CA GLY A 137 18.48 -2.32 2.63
C GLY A 137 17.45 -1.33 3.19
N LEU A 138 16.38 -1.07 2.42
CA LEU A 138 15.26 -0.20 2.79
C LEU A 138 14.08 -0.95 3.40
N ALA A 139 14.15 -2.28 3.44
CA ALA A 139 13.26 -3.15 4.19
C ALA A 139 14.08 -4.20 4.95
N TYR A 140 13.47 -4.79 5.95
CA TYR A 140 14.07 -5.87 6.76
C TYR A 140 12.96 -6.81 7.25
N PRO A 141 13.28 -8.11 7.50
CA PRO A 141 12.34 -9.01 8.13
C PRO A 141 12.24 -8.72 9.62
N ASP A 142 11.04 -8.74 10.14
CA ASP A 142 10.72 -8.53 11.54
C ASP A 142 9.97 -9.75 12.08
N PHE A 143 10.49 -10.32 13.15
CA PHE A 143 10.02 -11.54 13.79
C PHE A 143 9.23 -11.26 15.08
N CYS A 144 8.89 -9.99 15.38
CA CYS A 144 8.07 -9.67 16.53
C CYS A 144 6.68 -10.30 16.41
N THR A 145 6.25 -10.95 17.48
CA THR A 145 4.87 -11.47 17.55
C THR A 145 3.86 -10.36 17.83
N PRO A 146 2.57 -10.58 17.55
CA PRO A 146 1.52 -9.64 17.94
C PRO A 146 1.53 -9.33 19.45
N GLU A 147 1.82 -10.32 20.30
CA GLU A 147 1.90 -10.20 21.74
C GLU A 147 3.07 -9.31 22.17
N GLU A 148 4.26 -9.49 21.58
CA GLU A 148 5.43 -8.63 21.82
C GLU A 148 5.13 -7.17 21.43
N LEU A 149 4.45 -6.96 20.29
CA LEU A 149 4.07 -5.61 19.84
C LEU A 149 3.01 -4.96 20.73
N ALA A 150 2.07 -5.75 21.26
CA ALA A 150 1.07 -5.27 22.21
C ALA A 150 1.74 -4.86 23.54
N ALA A 151 2.61 -5.71 24.08
CA ALA A 151 3.37 -5.43 25.32
C ALA A 151 4.23 -4.16 25.16
N LEU A 152 4.95 -4.02 24.05
CA LEU A 152 5.72 -2.82 23.74
C LEU A 152 4.84 -1.55 23.74
N ARG A 153 3.66 -1.63 23.12
CA ARG A 153 2.71 -0.50 23.09
C ARG A 153 2.27 -0.10 24.50
N GLU A 154 1.93 -1.07 25.34
CA GLU A 154 1.52 -0.83 26.73
C GLU A 154 2.65 -0.18 27.55
N GLU A 155 3.88 -0.68 27.40
CA GLU A 155 5.07 -0.11 28.04
C GLU A 155 5.30 1.35 27.62
N GLN A 156 5.23 1.64 26.32
CA GLN A 156 5.38 3.02 25.82
C GLN A 156 4.30 3.95 26.38
N ILE A 157 3.05 3.51 26.44
CA ILE A 157 1.93 4.29 27.02
C ILE A 157 2.19 4.55 28.51
N ALA A 158 2.58 3.53 29.27
CA ALA A 158 2.88 3.66 30.70
C ALA A 158 4.00 4.66 30.98
N ASN A 159 5.01 4.70 30.11
CA ASN A 159 6.15 5.61 30.17
C ASN A 159 5.89 6.97 29.49
N LYS A 160 4.67 7.25 29.02
CA LYS A 160 4.28 8.47 28.30
C LYS A 160 5.12 8.71 27.03
N ILE A 161 5.56 7.64 26.39
CA ILE A 161 6.27 7.65 25.10
C ILE A 161 5.21 7.49 23.99
N THR A 162 5.38 8.17 22.87
CA THR A 162 4.50 7.98 21.71
C THR A 162 4.57 6.54 21.23
N PRO A 163 3.45 5.78 21.25
CA PRO A 163 3.44 4.39 20.83
C PRO A 163 3.83 4.23 19.36
N GLY A 164 4.70 3.25 19.08
CA GLY A 164 5.13 2.94 17.73
C GLY A 164 6.32 2.00 17.68
N TYR A 165 6.59 1.48 16.49
CA TYR A 165 7.71 0.58 16.22
C TYR A 165 8.82 1.32 15.46
N TYR A 166 9.67 2.02 16.21
CA TYR A 166 10.72 2.91 15.69
C TYR A 166 11.94 2.94 16.61
N GLY A 167 13.07 3.44 16.08
CA GLY A 167 14.31 3.62 16.86
C GLY A 167 14.75 2.34 17.55
N GLU A 168 15.02 2.43 18.85
CA GLU A 168 15.42 1.31 19.71
C GLU A 168 14.31 0.27 19.92
N TYR A 169 13.04 0.68 19.77
CA TYR A 169 11.88 -0.21 19.87
C TYR A 169 11.72 -1.11 18.65
N ALA A 170 12.38 -0.81 17.54
CA ALA A 170 12.37 -1.65 16.33
C ALA A 170 13.46 -2.74 16.43
N LYS A 171 13.19 -3.76 17.25
CA LYS A 171 14.10 -4.82 17.67
C LYS A 171 14.95 -5.42 16.53
N TYR A 172 14.32 -5.71 15.39
CA TYR A 172 14.97 -6.35 14.25
C TYR A 172 15.45 -5.37 13.16
N ARG A 173 15.37 -4.06 13.39
CA ARG A 173 15.74 -3.03 12.41
C ARG A 173 17.16 -3.17 11.86
N ASN A 174 18.08 -3.69 12.67
CA ASN A 174 19.49 -3.87 12.32
C ASN A 174 19.90 -5.33 12.28
N ILE A 175 18.95 -6.25 12.07
CA ILE A 175 19.21 -7.68 11.90
C ILE A 175 20.21 -7.91 10.76
N THR A 176 21.11 -8.87 10.93
CA THR A 176 22.04 -9.27 9.88
C THR A 176 21.36 -10.21 8.87
N GLU A 177 21.96 -10.35 7.68
CA GLU A 177 21.44 -11.28 6.68
C GLU A 177 21.49 -12.72 7.18
N GLU A 178 22.59 -13.09 7.84
CA GLU A 178 22.82 -14.42 8.38
C GLU A 178 21.79 -14.78 9.46
N GLU A 179 21.56 -13.88 10.41
CA GLU A 179 20.55 -14.09 11.46
C GLU A 179 19.14 -14.22 10.88
N ALA A 180 18.80 -13.37 9.90
CA ALA A 180 17.50 -13.41 9.24
C ALA A 180 17.28 -14.74 8.49
N ILE A 181 18.29 -15.21 7.76
CA ILE A 181 18.24 -16.49 7.05
C ILE A 181 18.10 -17.66 8.02
N GLU A 182 18.86 -17.66 9.12
CA GLU A 182 18.77 -18.72 10.16
C GLU A 182 17.35 -18.82 10.72
N ARG A 183 16.74 -17.68 11.11
CA ARG A 183 15.38 -17.65 11.66
C ARG A 183 14.33 -18.13 10.67
N ILE A 184 14.44 -17.71 9.40
CA ILE A 184 13.52 -18.15 8.34
C ILE A 184 13.66 -19.66 8.10
N ASN A 185 14.88 -20.18 8.05
CA ASN A 185 15.12 -21.62 7.89
C ASN A 185 14.62 -22.45 9.07
N ASN A 186 14.59 -21.87 10.27
CA ASN A 186 13.98 -22.47 11.46
C ASN A 186 12.43 -22.38 11.46
N GLY A 187 11.83 -21.78 10.44
CA GLY A 187 10.39 -21.67 10.29
C GLY A 187 9.74 -20.58 11.13
N GLU A 188 10.51 -19.61 11.63
CA GLU A 188 9.95 -18.47 12.37
C GLU A 188 9.10 -17.60 11.43
N SER A 189 7.92 -17.22 11.91
CA SER A 189 7.03 -16.29 11.18
C SER A 189 7.62 -14.88 11.18
N TYR A 190 7.50 -14.19 10.05
CA TYR A 190 8.01 -12.83 9.91
C TYR A 190 7.11 -11.97 9.02
N ILE A 191 7.28 -10.66 9.13
CA ILE A 191 6.75 -9.67 8.20
C ILE A 191 7.89 -8.84 7.63
N LEU A 192 7.71 -8.21 6.48
CA LEU A 192 8.64 -7.21 5.98
C LEU A 192 8.24 -5.82 6.46
N ARG A 193 9.19 -5.13 7.09
CA ARG A 193 9.04 -3.74 7.49
C ARG A 193 9.89 -2.81 6.64
N LEU A 194 9.33 -1.66 6.32
CA LEU A 194 10.10 -0.56 5.76
C LEU A 194 11.07 -0.01 6.81
N LYS A 195 12.31 0.23 6.40
CA LYS A 195 13.33 0.84 7.24
C LYS A 195 13.20 2.37 7.15
N SER A 196 12.33 2.97 7.96
CA SER A 196 12.19 4.42 8.00
C SER A 196 13.53 5.11 8.27
N PRO A 197 13.97 6.08 7.48
CA PRO A 197 15.24 6.76 7.67
C PRO A 197 15.25 7.78 8.83
N GLY A 198 14.06 8.17 9.29
CA GLY A 198 13.90 9.17 10.33
C GLY A 198 14.03 8.64 11.76
N ASN A 199 13.97 9.55 12.71
CA ASN A 199 13.86 9.28 14.14
C ASN A 199 12.68 10.09 14.73
N ILE A 200 12.41 9.92 16.03
CA ILE A 200 11.28 10.56 16.71
C ILE A 200 11.38 12.10 16.74
N GLU A 201 12.56 12.65 16.59
CA GLU A 201 12.81 14.11 16.60
C GLU A 201 12.59 14.73 15.22
N ASN A 202 12.65 13.92 14.16
CA ASN A 202 12.40 14.44 12.80
C ASN A 202 10.96 14.92 12.67
N ARG A 203 10.79 16.09 12.10
CA ARG A 203 9.50 16.67 11.76
C ARG A 203 9.40 16.82 10.25
N VAL A 204 8.22 16.48 9.72
CA VAL A 204 7.84 16.79 8.34
C VAL A 204 6.85 17.95 8.41
N GLU A 205 7.21 19.09 7.89
CA GLU A 205 6.34 20.25 7.80
C GLU A 205 5.76 20.33 6.39
N PHE A 206 4.49 20.57 6.29
CA PHE A 206 3.79 20.80 5.04
C PHE A 206 2.67 21.81 5.26
N HIS A 207 2.37 22.59 4.24
CA HIS A 207 1.23 23.50 4.25
C HIS A 207 -0.04 22.72 3.86
N ASP A 208 -0.99 22.61 4.81
CA ASP A 208 -2.29 22.03 4.53
C ASP A 208 -3.16 23.04 3.77
N LEU A 209 -3.68 22.61 2.60
CA LEU A 209 -4.45 23.51 1.72
C LEU A 209 -5.81 23.95 2.31
N ILE A 210 -6.25 23.32 3.38
CA ILE A 210 -7.55 23.59 4.04
C ILE A 210 -7.34 24.22 5.42
N LYS A 211 -6.37 23.71 6.18
CA LYS A 211 -6.14 24.09 7.59
C LYS A 211 -4.97 25.06 7.78
N GLY A 212 -4.15 25.27 6.78
CA GLY A 212 -2.96 26.12 6.83
C GLY A 212 -1.67 25.43 7.23
#